data_f9958452f75ddb43f8e6d47ef38c2908
#
_entry.id   f9958452f75ddb43f8e6d47ef38c2908
#
_cell.length_a   1.000
_cell.length_b   1.000
_cell.length_c   1.000
_cell.angle_alpha   90.00
_cell.angle_beta   90.00
_cell.angle_gamma   90.00
#
_symmetry.space_group_name_H-M   'P 1'
#
loop_
_entity.id
_entity.type
_entity.pdbx_description
1 polymer ?
#
loop_
_entity_poly.entity_id
_entity_poly.type
_entity_poly.pdbx_seq_one_letter_code
_entity_poly.pdbx_strand_id
1 'polypeptide(L)'
;MMKKSYKRKKGPVQSKKITYDGIKFASGLERYMYMALKKAKIKAKYEGQTFELIPSFEFDLESIERQSNGKGEYKNRGNKKILNIKYTPDFIGKDFIIETKGRANESFPLRWKLFKRLLTEKFDPLWTLYKPQNQKECDETIKLILQKQNT
;
A
#
# COMPACT_ATOMS: atom_id res chain seq x y z
N MET A 1 -33.24 28.69 27.02
CA MET A 1 -32.98 27.91 25.79
C MET A 1 -31.62 27.25 25.93
N MET A 2 -31.59 25.94 26.08
CA MET A 2 -30.34 25.18 26.08
C MET A 2 -29.79 25.09 24.65
N LYS A 3 -28.59 25.62 24.40
CA LYS A 3 -27.89 25.43 23.13
C LYS A 3 -27.41 23.98 23.03
N LYS A 4 -28.00 23.19 22.11
CA LYS A 4 -27.49 21.87 21.77
C LYS A 4 -26.09 22.03 21.17
N SER A 5 -25.06 21.57 21.89
CA SER A 5 -23.70 21.48 21.33
C SER A 5 -23.66 20.36 20.28
N TYR A 6 -23.55 20.74 19.03
CA TYR A 6 -23.27 19.78 17.95
C TYR A 6 -21.85 19.21 18.15
N LYS A 7 -21.77 17.96 18.59
CA LYS A 7 -20.48 17.23 18.54
C LYS A 7 -20.08 17.09 17.07
N ARG A 8 -19.00 17.77 16.67
CA ARG A 8 -18.37 17.55 15.35
C ARG A 8 -18.06 16.06 15.21
N LYS A 9 -18.57 15.42 14.15
CA LYS A 9 -18.16 14.07 13.77
C LYS A 9 -16.63 14.10 13.56
N LYS A 10 -15.90 13.28 14.32
CA LYS A 10 -14.47 13.10 14.10
C LYS A 10 -14.28 12.57 12.68
N GLY A 11 -13.46 13.23 11.86
CA GLY A 11 -13.07 12.74 10.55
C GLY A 11 -12.35 11.38 10.63
N PRO A 12 -12.06 10.74 9.49
CA PRO A 12 -11.38 9.45 9.48
C PRO A 12 -10.08 9.55 10.30
N VAL A 13 -9.84 8.55 11.14
CA VAL A 13 -8.64 8.48 11.97
C VAL A 13 -7.43 8.34 11.04
N GLN A 14 -6.64 9.40 10.92
CA GLN A 14 -5.37 9.32 10.20
C GLN A 14 -4.36 8.57 11.07
N SER A 15 -3.68 7.58 10.50
CA SER A 15 -2.58 6.91 11.17
C SER A 15 -1.46 7.90 11.48
N LYS A 16 -0.98 7.89 12.72
CA LYS A 16 0.14 8.75 13.12
C LYS A 16 1.44 8.25 12.47
N LYS A 17 2.16 9.15 11.80
CA LYS A 17 3.50 8.86 11.31
C LYS A 17 4.45 8.69 12.49
N ILE A 18 5.20 7.58 12.50
CA ILE A 18 6.12 7.21 13.59
C ILE A 18 7.52 7.09 13.01
N THR A 19 8.51 7.74 13.64
CA THR A 19 9.91 7.66 13.23
C THR A 19 10.68 6.67 14.12
N TYR A 20 11.43 5.76 13.49
CA TYR A 20 12.32 4.82 14.14
C TYR A 20 13.51 4.50 13.22
N ASP A 21 14.73 4.44 13.76
CA ASP A 21 15.99 4.28 12.98
C ASP A 21 16.12 5.31 11.83
N GLY A 22 15.64 6.53 12.02
CA GLY A 22 15.64 7.57 10.99
C GLY A 22 14.61 7.35 9.87
N ILE A 23 13.79 6.31 9.93
CA ILE A 23 12.75 6.00 8.96
C ILE A 23 11.41 6.51 9.47
N LYS A 24 10.70 7.24 8.60
CA LYS A 24 9.33 7.72 8.86
C LYS A 24 8.34 6.68 8.38
N PHE A 25 7.75 5.93 9.31
CA PHE A 25 6.73 4.93 8.97
C PHE A 25 5.35 5.57 8.86
N ALA A 26 4.56 5.14 7.88
CA ALA A 26 3.20 5.63 7.69
C ALA A 26 2.22 5.13 8.75
N SER A 27 2.54 4.03 9.44
CA SER A 27 1.70 3.45 10.50
C SER A 27 2.52 2.77 11.59
N GLY A 28 1.88 2.55 12.75
CA GLY A 28 2.47 1.77 13.84
C GLY A 28 2.71 0.31 13.47
N LEU A 29 1.86 -0.26 12.61
CA LEU A 29 1.99 -1.64 12.15
C LEU A 29 3.22 -1.83 11.25
N GLU A 30 3.51 -0.86 10.37
CA GLU A 30 4.73 -0.87 9.57
C GLU A 30 5.99 -0.81 10.44
N ARG A 31 5.99 0.06 11.43
CA ARG A 31 7.09 0.13 12.42
C ARG A 31 7.26 -1.19 13.17
N TYR A 32 6.16 -1.79 13.63
CA TYR A 32 6.20 -3.09 14.31
C TYR A 32 6.79 -4.18 13.43
N MET A 33 6.37 -4.26 12.16
CA MET A 33 6.91 -5.21 11.20
C MET A 33 8.40 -4.99 10.94
N TYR A 34 8.83 -3.74 10.79
CA TYR A 34 10.25 -3.39 10.64
C TYR A 34 11.08 -3.89 11.83
N MET A 35 10.62 -3.62 13.05
CA MET A 35 11.31 -4.07 14.26
C MET A 35 11.36 -5.59 14.36
N ALA A 36 10.29 -6.28 14.00
CA ALA A 36 10.23 -7.74 14.00
C ALA A 36 11.19 -8.36 12.99
N LEU A 37 11.28 -7.81 11.78
CA LEU A 37 12.26 -8.22 10.76
C LEU A 37 13.69 -8.03 11.25
N LYS A 38 13.98 -6.87 11.83
CA LYS A 38 15.32 -6.55 12.36
C LYS A 38 15.71 -7.47 13.50
N LYS A 39 14.81 -7.71 14.44
CA LYS A 39 15.03 -8.64 15.57
C LYS A 39 15.32 -10.07 15.09
N ALA A 40 14.61 -10.52 14.07
CA ALA A 40 14.80 -11.84 13.47
C ALA A 40 15.99 -11.92 12.52
N LYS A 41 16.71 -10.80 12.30
CA LYS A 41 17.85 -10.69 11.35
C LYS A 41 17.47 -11.07 9.92
N ILE A 42 16.24 -10.78 9.53
CA ILE A 42 15.74 -10.96 8.16
C ILE A 42 16.00 -9.68 7.38
N LYS A 43 16.73 -9.79 6.27
CA LYS A 43 17.04 -8.64 5.41
C LYS A 43 15.84 -8.27 4.55
N ALA A 44 15.38 -7.05 4.69
CA ALA A 44 14.31 -6.46 3.86
C ALA A 44 14.52 -4.95 3.75
N LYS A 45 14.08 -4.37 2.65
CA LYS A 45 14.11 -2.92 2.45
C LYS A 45 12.70 -2.37 2.61
N TYR A 46 12.57 -1.32 3.41
CA TYR A 46 11.34 -0.55 3.55
C TYR A 46 11.15 0.33 2.33
N GLU A 47 10.01 0.17 1.64
CA GLU A 47 9.69 0.89 0.39
C GLU A 47 10.82 0.81 -0.65
N GLY A 48 11.51 -0.33 -0.72
CA GLY A 48 12.74 -0.49 -1.50
C GLY A 48 12.56 -0.53 -3.00
N GLN A 49 11.35 -0.78 -3.51
CA GLN A 49 11.06 -0.85 -4.93
C GLN A 49 9.64 -0.43 -5.24
N THR A 50 9.47 0.35 -6.30
CA THR A 50 8.16 0.72 -6.86
C THR A 50 7.91 -0.04 -8.15
N PHE A 51 6.73 -0.64 -8.27
CA PHE A 51 6.31 -1.41 -9.44
C PHE A 51 5.31 -0.60 -10.26
N GLU A 52 5.50 -0.59 -11.56
CA GLU A 52 4.52 -0.05 -12.50
C GLU A 52 3.49 -1.13 -12.80
N LEU A 53 2.25 -0.93 -12.35
CA LEU A 53 1.16 -1.88 -12.55
C LEU A 53 0.53 -1.73 -13.93
N ILE A 54 0.31 -0.50 -14.34
CA ILE A 54 -0.22 -0.12 -15.66
C ILE A 54 0.62 1.04 -16.18
N PRO A 55 1.21 0.92 -17.38
CA PRO A 55 1.95 2.03 -17.99
C PRO A 55 1.02 3.21 -18.29
N SER A 56 1.58 4.41 -18.40
CA SER A 56 0.84 5.57 -18.88
C SER A 56 0.35 5.35 -20.30
N PHE A 57 -0.78 5.94 -20.64
CA PHE A 57 -1.40 5.82 -21.96
C PHE A 57 -2.15 7.09 -22.33
N GLU A 58 -2.42 7.26 -23.64
CA GLU A 58 -3.26 8.33 -24.15
C GLU A 58 -4.72 7.89 -24.19
N PHE A 59 -5.60 8.70 -23.63
CA PHE A 59 -7.03 8.52 -23.73
C PHE A 59 -7.60 9.50 -24.75
N ASP A 60 -7.97 9.00 -25.93
CA ASP A 60 -8.32 9.82 -27.10
C ASP A 60 -9.85 10.01 -27.26
N LEU A 61 -10.64 9.61 -26.28
CA LEU A 61 -12.09 9.72 -26.34
C LEU A 61 -12.60 10.87 -25.46
N GLU A 62 -13.85 11.23 -25.67
CA GLU A 62 -14.55 12.17 -24.79
C GLU A 62 -14.86 11.53 -23.44
N SER A 63 -14.70 12.30 -22.38
CA SER A 63 -15.13 11.95 -21.04
C SER A 63 -15.74 13.18 -20.38
N ILE A 64 -17.05 13.20 -20.26
CA ILE A 64 -17.79 14.33 -19.67
C ILE A 64 -17.84 14.12 -18.17
N GLU A 65 -17.08 14.92 -17.46
CA GLU A 65 -16.91 14.76 -16.01
C GLU A 65 -16.49 16.08 -15.36
N ARG A 66 -16.60 16.11 -14.03
CA ARG A 66 -15.95 17.14 -13.21
C ARG A 66 -14.49 16.77 -12.97
N GLN A 67 -13.75 17.63 -12.31
CA GLN A 67 -12.41 17.28 -11.82
C GLN A 67 -12.50 16.12 -10.81
N SER A 68 -11.42 15.37 -10.66
CA SER A 68 -11.36 14.21 -9.75
C SER A 68 -11.67 14.56 -8.28
N ASN A 69 -11.51 15.81 -7.87
CA ASN A 69 -11.87 16.33 -6.56
C ASN A 69 -13.38 16.66 -6.43
N GLY A 70 -14.19 16.41 -7.45
CA GLY A 70 -15.63 16.70 -7.49
C GLY A 70 -15.98 18.16 -7.75
N LYS A 71 -14.99 19.03 -8.01
CA LYS A 71 -15.16 20.46 -8.29
C LYS A 71 -15.11 20.75 -9.79
N GLY A 72 -15.33 22.01 -10.14
CA GLY A 72 -15.28 22.49 -11.51
C GLY A 72 -16.53 22.21 -12.31
N GLU A 73 -16.51 22.55 -13.60
CA GLU A 73 -17.63 22.35 -14.53
C GLU A 73 -17.72 20.91 -15.00
N TYR A 74 -18.95 20.44 -15.24
CA TYR A 74 -19.23 19.17 -15.91
C TYR A 74 -19.00 19.36 -17.42
N LYS A 75 -17.84 18.95 -17.91
CA LYS A 75 -17.41 19.16 -19.29
C LYS A 75 -16.47 18.05 -19.76
N ASN A 76 -16.16 18.03 -21.07
CA ASN A 76 -15.20 17.09 -21.62
C ASN A 76 -13.81 17.29 -21.02
N ARG A 77 -13.29 16.28 -20.36
CA ARG A 77 -11.95 16.19 -19.79
C ARG A 77 -11.18 14.99 -20.33
N GLY A 78 -11.64 14.41 -21.41
CA GLY A 78 -10.92 13.40 -22.17
C GLY A 78 -9.76 13.97 -22.99
N ASN A 79 -9.31 13.22 -24.00
CA ASN A 79 -8.19 13.60 -24.88
C ASN A 79 -6.94 14.06 -24.12
N LYS A 80 -6.50 13.24 -23.16
CA LYS A 80 -5.32 13.54 -22.36
C LYS A 80 -4.54 12.27 -22.00
N LYS A 81 -3.28 12.47 -21.61
CA LYS A 81 -2.45 11.41 -21.08
C LYS A 81 -2.93 10.98 -19.71
N ILE A 82 -3.14 9.69 -19.53
CA ILE A 82 -3.39 9.05 -18.23
C ILE A 82 -2.05 8.56 -17.69
N LEU A 83 -1.72 8.99 -16.47
CA LEU A 83 -0.48 8.60 -15.82
C LEU A 83 -0.48 7.12 -15.45
N ASN A 84 0.70 6.55 -15.34
CA ASN A 84 0.87 5.18 -14.92
C ASN A 84 0.29 4.93 -13.51
N ILE A 85 -0.12 3.69 -13.26
CA ILE A 85 -0.53 3.22 -11.93
C ILE A 85 0.64 2.47 -11.32
N LYS A 86 1.09 2.94 -10.16
CA LYS A 86 2.25 2.40 -9.42
C LYS A 86 1.85 1.82 -8.09
N TYR A 87 2.68 0.90 -7.60
CA TYR A 87 2.54 0.31 -6.27
C TYR A 87 3.92 0.14 -5.63
N THR A 88 4.05 0.59 -4.40
CA THR A 88 5.26 0.41 -3.59
C THR A 88 4.89 -0.43 -2.37
N PRO A 89 5.27 -1.71 -2.30
CA PRO A 89 5.05 -2.52 -1.11
C PRO A 89 5.88 -2.01 0.08
N ASP A 90 5.41 -2.29 1.29
CA ASP A 90 6.07 -1.81 2.51
C ASP A 90 7.47 -2.41 2.68
N PHE A 91 7.62 -3.71 2.48
CA PHE A 91 8.90 -4.39 2.61
C PHE A 91 9.15 -5.34 1.45
N ILE A 92 10.38 -5.33 0.96
CA ILE A 92 10.84 -6.26 -0.07
C ILE A 92 12.10 -6.97 0.41
N GLY A 93 12.07 -8.29 0.42
CA GLY A 93 13.19 -9.17 0.68
C GLY A 93 13.62 -9.91 -0.57
N LYS A 94 14.54 -10.86 -0.41
CA LYS A 94 15.05 -11.65 -1.52
C LYS A 94 13.95 -12.47 -2.20
N ASP A 95 13.08 -13.12 -1.42
CA ASP A 95 12.07 -14.07 -1.87
C ASP A 95 10.68 -13.81 -1.27
N PHE A 96 10.46 -12.63 -0.71
CA PHE A 96 9.19 -12.24 -0.13
C PHE A 96 8.90 -10.74 -0.29
N ILE A 97 7.63 -10.43 -0.24
CA ILE A 97 7.12 -9.06 -0.19
C ILE A 97 6.08 -9.00 0.92
N ILE A 98 6.13 -7.95 1.72
CA ILE A 98 5.20 -7.72 2.83
C ILE A 98 4.47 -6.40 2.62
N GLU A 99 3.17 -6.44 2.73
CA GLU A 99 2.29 -5.28 2.84
C GLU A 99 1.56 -5.34 4.18
N THR A 100 1.84 -4.39 5.07
CA THR A 100 1.13 -4.27 6.34
C THR A 100 -0.15 -3.47 6.13
N LYS A 101 -1.30 -4.05 6.45
CA LYS A 101 -2.57 -3.42 6.13
C LYS A 101 -3.61 -3.62 7.23
N GLY A 102 -3.61 -2.71 8.21
CA GLY A 102 -4.61 -2.70 9.28
C GLY A 102 -6.02 -2.46 8.74
N ARG A 103 -6.17 -1.50 7.82
CA ARG A 103 -7.41 -1.24 7.08
C ARG A 103 -7.10 -1.02 5.61
N ALA A 104 -7.77 -1.75 4.74
CA ALA A 104 -7.71 -1.50 3.32
C ALA A 104 -8.48 -0.22 2.96
N ASN A 105 -7.87 0.69 2.20
CA ASN A 105 -8.58 1.75 1.54
C ASN A 105 -9.21 1.22 0.24
N GLU A 106 -10.10 2.00 -0.39
CA GLU A 106 -10.85 1.57 -1.58
C GLU A 106 -9.96 1.20 -2.77
N SER A 107 -8.81 1.84 -2.94
CA SER A 107 -7.91 1.60 -4.07
C SER A 107 -6.96 0.43 -3.86
N PHE A 108 -6.67 0.04 -2.62
CA PHE A 108 -5.69 -0.99 -2.32
C PHE A 108 -6.08 -2.39 -2.83
N PRO A 109 -7.31 -2.89 -2.66
CA PRO A 109 -7.69 -4.21 -3.18
C PRO A 109 -7.48 -4.35 -4.68
N LEU A 110 -7.76 -3.30 -5.45
CA LEU A 110 -7.51 -3.27 -6.89
C LEU A 110 -6.01 -3.29 -7.21
N ARG A 111 -5.22 -2.46 -6.54
CA ARG A 111 -3.75 -2.43 -6.71
C ARG A 111 -3.12 -3.79 -6.36
N TRP A 112 -3.59 -4.43 -5.31
CA TRP A 112 -3.10 -5.74 -4.88
C TRP A 112 -3.37 -6.82 -5.91
N LYS A 113 -4.56 -6.83 -6.52
CA LYS A 113 -4.89 -7.74 -7.62
C LYS A 113 -4.01 -7.49 -8.85
N LEU A 114 -3.84 -6.24 -9.25
CA LEU A 114 -2.98 -5.87 -10.37
C LEU A 114 -1.51 -6.23 -10.10
N PHE A 115 -1.05 -6.05 -8.87
CA PHE A 115 0.30 -6.44 -8.48
C PHE A 115 0.51 -7.97 -8.57
N LYS A 116 -0.44 -8.76 -8.09
CA LYS A 116 -0.39 -10.22 -8.25
C LYS A 116 -0.32 -10.65 -9.71
N ARG A 117 -1.10 -10.02 -10.57
CA ARG A 117 -1.04 -10.26 -12.01
C ARG A 117 0.33 -9.92 -12.58
N LEU A 118 0.87 -8.76 -12.24
CA LEU A 118 2.19 -8.33 -12.68
C LEU A 118 3.28 -9.34 -12.31
N LEU A 119 3.28 -9.82 -11.07
CA LEU A 119 4.27 -10.80 -10.59
C LEU A 119 4.16 -12.13 -11.34
N THR A 120 2.94 -12.56 -11.66
CA THR A 120 2.69 -13.77 -12.43
C THR A 120 3.24 -13.69 -13.86
N GLU A 121 3.15 -12.51 -14.48
CA GLU A 121 3.49 -12.32 -15.89
C GLU A 121 4.97 -11.99 -16.14
N LYS A 122 5.64 -11.29 -15.21
CA LYS A 122 6.91 -10.62 -15.52
C LYS A 122 8.10 -10.99 -14.64
N PHE A 123 7.90 -11.70 -13.53
CA PHE A 123 8.96 -11.89 -12.56
C PHE A 123 9.28 -13.36 -12.27
N ASP A 124 10.58 -13.63 -12.27
CA ASP A 124 11.22 -14.86 -11.84
C ASP A 124 12.52 -14.47 -11.09
N PRO A 125 12.80 -14.95 -9.88
CA PRO A 125 12.04 -15.92 -9.10
C PRO A 125 10.75 -15.37 -8.50
N LEU A 126 9.86 -16.27 -8.14
CA LEU A 126 8.57 -15.94 -7.56
C LEU A 126 8.73 -15.48 -6.10
N TRP A 127 8.15 -14.34 -5.77
CA TRP A 127 8.06 -13.87 -4.39
C TRP A 127 6.84 -14.47 -3.68
N THR A 128 6.99 -14.83 -2.43
CA THR A 128 5.84 -15.06 -1.54
C THR A 128 5.33 -13.72 -1.04
N LEU A 129 4.03 -13.52 -1.09
CA LEU A 129 3.38 -12.32 -0.59
C LEU A 129 2.81 -12.55 0.81
N TYR A 130 3.04 -11.60 1.70
CA TYR A 130 2.46 -11.58 3.05
C TYR A 130 1.72 -10.27 3.27
N LYS A 131 0.54 -10.35 3.84
CA LYS A 131 -0.29 -9.17 4.12
C LYS A 131 -0.81 -9.21 5.55
N PRO A 132 0.05 -9.01 6.55
CA PRO A 132 -0.37 -8.97 7.94
C PRO A 132 -1.25 -7.75 8.23
N GLN A 133 -2.33 -7.96 8.99
CA GLN A 133 -3.30 -6.93 9.35
C GLN A 133 -3.17 -6.47 10.82
N ASN A 134 -2.40 -7.19 11.62
CA ASN A 134 -2.18 -6.90 13.04
C ASN A 134 -0.82 -7.43 13.49
N GLN A 135 -0.43 -7.15 14.74
CA GLN A 135 0.86 -7.56 15.29
C GLN A 135 1.03 -9.08 15.33
N LYS A 136 -0.04 -9.81 15.67
CA LYS A 136 -0.02 -11.28 15.69
C LYS A 136 0.32 -11.85 14.31
N GLU A 137 -0.27 -11.31 13.26
CA GLU A 137 0.00 -11.73 11.88
C GLU A 137 1.38 -11.29 11.40
N CYS A 138 1.91 -10.17 11.91
CA CYS A 138 3.32 -9.81 11.69
C CYS A 138 4.25 -10.87 12.30
N ASP A 139 4.00 -11.30 13.52
CA ASP A 139 4.79 -12.35 14.18
C ASP A 139 4.70 -13.68 13.43
N GLU A 140 3.51 -14.04 12.95
CA GLU A 140 3.29 -15.23 12.12
C GLU A 140 4.05 -15.14 10.80
N THR A 141 4.07 -13.97 10.17
CA THR A 141 4.84 -13.72 8.94
C THR A 141 6.33 -13.99 9.15
N ILE A 142 6.89 -13.55 10.27
CA ILE A 142 8.29 -13.82 10.65
C ILE A 142 8.54 -15.33 10.73
N LYS A 143 7.66 -16.08 11.41
CA LYS A 143 7.78 -17.54 11.52
C LYS A 143 7.76 -18.24 10.17
N LEU A 144 6.83 -17.84 9.30
CA LEU A 144 6.70 -18.42 7.96
C LEU A 144 7.93 -18.15 7.09
N ILE A 145 8.48 -16.94 7.15
CA ILE A 145 9.70 -16.59 6.43
C ILE A 145 10.88 -17.43 6.91
N LEU A 146 11.06 -17.54 8.24
CA LEU A 146 12.14 -18.33 8.83
C LEU A 146 12.03 -19.81 8.49
N GLN A 147 10.81 -20.37 8.49
CA GLN A 147 10.57 -21.76 8.09
C GLN A 147 11.00 -22.03 6.65
N LYS A 148 10.70 -21.12 5.73
CA LYS A 148 11.12 -21.23 4.32
C LYS A 148 12.62 -21.11 4.15
N GLN A 149 13.30 -20.27 4.93
CA GLN A 149 14.74 -20.09 4.86
C GLN A 149 15.52 -21.30 5.38
N ASN A 150 14.90 -22.09 6.24
CA ASN A 150 15.51 -23.28 6.88
C ASN A 150 15.19 -24.60 6.16
N THR A 151 14.53 -24.56 5.01
CA THR A 151 14.25 -25.76 4.18
C THR A 151 15.14 -25.87 2.95
#